data_3f6b1aa01d29bc966d32b29fe578852b
#
_entry.id   3f6b1aa01d29bc966d32b29fe578852b
#
_cell.length_a   1.000
_cell.length_b   1.000
_cell.length_c   1.000
_cell.angle_alpha   90.00
_cell.angle_beta   90.00
_cell.angle_gamma   90.00
#
_symmetry.space_group_name_H-M   'P 1'
#
loop_
_entity.id
_entity.type
_entity.pdbx_description
1 polymer ?
#
loop_
_entity_poly.entity_id
_entity_poly.type
_entity_poly.pdbx_seq_one_letter_code
_entity_poly.pdbx_strand_id
1 'polypeptide(L)'
;MRFLRWIGIALAVLILGLVAIAIIARSSDGPLGGYPLAVFPGGPLRTGELVTGPEPDWSFADDIELLELQLVDPAGSRNTWLVVHEGKLYVPCGYMDSWWGRLYKQWPIDAMNDGRAVVRIAGKRYERKAVRVTDPELFWSLAKAVLEKYLPEEAEARSDELSSPESTGVWFFELAPRGGAAPGTSSPGS
;
A
#
# COMPACT_ATOMS: atom_id res chain seq x y z
N MET A 1 23.38 -29.79 -29.04
CA MET A 1 23.44 -28.35 -29.47
C MET A 1 22.10 -27.75 -29.88
N ARG A 2 21.25 -28.43 -30.67
CA ARG A 2 19.92 -27.86 -31.09
C ARG A 2 18.97 -27.62 -29.91
N PHE A 3 18.92 -28.51 -28.92
CA PHE A 3 18.08 -28.39 -27.72
C PHE A 3 18.44 -27.18 -26.86
N LEU A 4 19.72 -26.93 -26.57
CA LEU A 4 20.19 -25.75 -25.84
C LEU A 4 19.81 -24.44 -26.56
N ARG A 5 19.85 -24.45 -27.90
CA ARG A 5 19.44 -23.28 -28.70
C ARG A 5 17.94 -22.96 -28.51
N TRP A 6 17.08 -23.97 -28.48
CA TRP A 6 15.65 -23.78 -28.25
C TRP A 6 15.34 -23.30 -26.84
N ILE A 7 16.05 -23.82 -25.82
CA ILE A 7 15.93 -23.30 -24.44
C ILE A 7 16.33 -21.83 -24.39
N GLY A 8 17.45 -21.47 -25.03
CA GLY A 8 17.90 -20.07 -25.07
C GLY A 8 16.87 -19.13 -25.74
N ILE A 9 16.28 -19.58 -26.84
CA ILE A 9 15.22 -18.81 -27.54
C ILE A 9 14.00 -18.67 -26.63
N ALA A 10 13.53 -19.74 -26.00
CA ALA A 10 12.37 -19.70 -25.11
C ALA A 10 12.59 -18.76 -23.92
N LEU A 11 13.79 -18.82 -23.30
CA LEU A 11 14.16 -17.91 -22.21
C LEU A 11 14.21 -16.45 -22.68
N ALA A 12 14.78 -16.18 -23.84
CA ALA A 12 14.83 -14.84 -24.39
C ALA A 12 13.42 -14.28 -24.65
N VAL A 13 12.52 -15.09 -25.22
CA VAL A 13 11.12 -14.70 -25.46
C VAL A 13 10.41 -14.42 -24.14
N LEU A 14 10.62 -15.25 -23.09
CA LEU A 14 10.06 -15.05 -21.78
C LEU A 14 10.54 -13.72 -21.16
N ILE A 15 11.84 -13.46 -21.19
CA ILE A 15 12.42 -12.22 -20.66
C ILE A 15 11.88 -11.00 -21.41
N LEU A 16 11.83 -11.04 -22.73
CA LEU A 16 11.25 -9.95 -23.53
C LEU A 16 9.77 -9.72 -23.21
N GLY A 17 9.00 -10.79 -22.99
CA GLY A 17 7.60 -10.70 -22.55
C GLY A 17 7.46 -10.02 -21.19
N LEU A 18 8.27 -10.39 -20.21
CA LEU A 18 8.27 -9.78 -18.87
C LEU A 18 8.67 -8.29 -18.92
N VAL A 19 9.67 -7.95 -19.74
CA VAL A 19 10.08 -6.55 -19.95
C VAL A 19 8.96 -5.75 -20.61
N ALA A 20 8.30 -6.31 -21.64
CA ALA A 20 7.17 -5.65 -22.27
C ALA A 20 6.02 -5.39 -21.28
N ILE A 21 5.67 -6.37 -20.45
CA ILE A 21 4.64 -6.21 -19.39
C ILE A 21 5.06 -5.12 -18.42
N ALA A 22 6.31 -5.09 -17.97
CA ALA A 22 6.82 -4.06 -17.06
C ALA A 22 6.73 -2.65 -17.66
N ILE A 23 7.03 -2.50 -18.96
CA ILE A 23 6.91 -1.22 -19.67
C ILE A 23 5.44 -0.79 -19.77
N ILE A 24 4.55 -1.72 -20.13
CA ILE A 24 3.11 -1.46 -20.20
C ILE A 24 2.59 -1.04 -18.82
N ALA A 25 2.96 -1.76 -17.76
CA ALA A 25 2.56 -1.44 -16.39
C ALA A 25 3.01 -0.03 -15.99
N ARG A 26 4.25 0.33 -16.27
CA ARG A 26 4.78 1.67 -15.98
C ARG A 26 4.15 2.79 -16.80
N SER A 27 3.60 2.48 -17.95
CA SER A 27 2.94 3.43 -18.85
C SER A 27 1.45 3.58 -18.56
N SER A 28 0.84 2.65 -17.81
CA SER A 28 -0.58 2.66 -17.46
C SER A 28 -0.95 3.82 -16.54
N ASP A 29 -2.23 4.10 -16.43
CA ASP A 29 -2.78 4.98 -15.41
C ASP A 29 -3.14 4.15 -14.19
N GLY A 30 -2.21 4.06 -13.25
CA GLY A 30 -2.36 3.25 -12.06
C GLY A 30 -1.93 1.78 -12.25
N PRO A 31 -2.27 0.90 -11.30
CA PRO A 31 -1.92 -0.51 -11.33
C PRO A 31 -2.67 -1.27 -12.43
N LEU A 32 -2.04 -2.30 -13.02
CA LEU A 32 -2.64 -3.12 -14.10
C LEU A 32 -3.76 -4.07 -13.63
N GLY A 33 -4.10 -4.08 -12.35
CA GLY A 33 -5.11 -4.97 -11.79
C GLY A 33 -4.55 -5.98 -10.79
N GLY A 34 -5.27 -7.11 -10.62
CA GLY A 34 -4.95 -8.13 -9.64
C GLY A 34 -3.80 -9.07 -10.03
N TYR A 35 -3.59 -10.11 -9.19
CA TYR A 35 -2.60 -11.15 -9.44
C TYR A 35 -2.87 -11.87 -10.79
N PRO A 36 -1.83 -12.22 -11.61
CA PRO A 36 -0.39 -12.06 -11.30
C PRO A 36 0.20 -10.69 -11.68
N LEU A 37 -0.54 -9.80 -12.32
CA LEU A 37 -0.02 -8.51 -12.81
C LEU A 37 0.32 -7.52 -11.69
N ALA A 38 -0.27 -7.70 -10.51
CA ALA A 38 0.02 -6.91 -9.31
C ALA A 38 1.49 -6.95 -8.86
N VAL A 39 2.30 -7.89 -9.38
CA VAL A 39 3.75 -7.95 -9.12
C VAL A 39 4.49 -6.79 -9.79
N PHE A 40 3.95 -6.24 -10.87
CA PHE A 40 4.56 -5.12 -11.56
C PHE A 40 4.00 -3.80 -11.01
N PRO A 41 4.87 -2.88 -10.54
CA PRO A 41 4.41 -1.55 -10.17
C PRO A 41 3.75 -0.87 -11.37
N GLY A 42 2.54 -0.36 -11.16
CA GLY A 42 1.82 0.41 -12.16
C GLY A 42 2.41 1.80 -12.39
N GLY A 43 1.89 2.50 -13.39
CA GLY A 43 2.24 3.88 -13.69
C GLY A 43 1.61 4.87 -12.71
N PRO A 44 1.85 6.16 -12.90
CA PRO A 44 1.29 7.20 -12.03
C PRO A 44 -0.23 7.32 -12.18
N LEU A 45 -0.88 7.68 -11.08
CA LEU A 45 -2.33 7.95 -11.04
C LEU A 45 -2.59 9.33 -11.68
N ARG A 46 -3.08 9.34 -12.92
CA ARG A 46 -3.30 10.57 -13.71
C ARG A 46 -4.75 10.98 -13.73
N THR A 47 -5.67 10.02 -13.89
CA THR A 47 -7.10 10.26 -13.96
C THR A 47 -7.74 10.33 -12.57
N GLY A 48 -8.92 10.93 -12.52
CA GLY A 48 -9.66 11.23 -11.30
C GLY A 48 -9.47 12.67 -10.84
N GLU A 49 -10.50 13.23 -10.21
CA GLU A 49 -10.46 14.57 -9.61
C GLU A 49 -9.44 14.62 -8.48
N LEU A 50 -8.54 15.61 -8.51
CA LEU A 50 -7.66 15.86 -7.36
C LEU A 50 -8.43 16.67 -6.31
N VAL A 51 -8.72 16.04 -5.19
CA VAL A 51 -9.40 16.68 -4.06
C VAL A 51 -8.36 17.48 -3.28
N THR A 52 -8.61 18.77 -3.18
CA THR A 52 -7.83 19.72 -2.37
C THR A 52 -8.74 20.34 -1.31
N GLY A 53 -8.21 20.70 -0.16
CA GLY A 53 -9.01 21.32 0.90
C GLY A 53 -8.88 20.60 2.24
N PRO A 54 -9.90 20.72 3.11
CA PRO A 54 -9.88 20.09 4.41
C PRO A 54 -9.87 18.56 4.30
N GLU A 55 -9.44 17.89 5.37
CA GLU A 55 -9.47 16.43 5.45
C GLU A 55 -10.89 15.91 5.21
N PRO A 56 -11.07 14.97 4.27
CA PRO A 56 -12.38 14.38 4.05
C PRO A 56 -12.79 13.48 5.22
N ASP A 57 -14.07 13.30 5.40
CA ASP A 57 -14.60 12.21 6.19
C ASP A 57 -14.38 10.89 5.42
N TRP A 58 -13.53 10.02 5.95
CA TRP A 58 -13.18 8.75 5.31
C TRP A 58 -14.20 7.63 5.52
N SER A 59 -15.30 7.87 6.24
CA SER A 59 -16.33 6.84 6.50
C SER A 59 -16.89 6.21 5.22
N PHE A 60 -16.91 6.94 4.11
CA PHE A 60 -17.30 6.38 2.81
C PHE A 60 -16.39 5.24 2.32
N ALA A 61 -15.20 5.13 2.89
CA ALA A 61 -14.20 4.12 2.51
C ALA A 61 -14.29 2.83 3.33
N ASP A 62 -15.16 2.76 4.33
CA ASP A 62 -15.31 1.57 5.17
C ASP A 62 -15.73 0.34 4.35
N ASP A 63 -16.61 0.51 3.36
CA ASP A 63 -17.08 -0.56 2.48
C ASP A 63 -16.18 -0.79 1.26
N ILE A 64 -15.11 0.00 1.09
CA ILE A 64 -14.19 -0.14 -0.02
C ILE A 64 -13.07 -1.11 0.35
N GLU A 65 -12.88 -2.17 -0.46
CA GLU A 65 -11.86 -3.18 -0.21
C GLU A 65 -10.45 -2.76 -0.61
N LEU A 66 -10.32 -2.03 -1.72
CA LEU A 66 -9.03 -1.67 -2.30
C LEU A 66 -8.97 -0.18 -2.63
N LEU A 67 -7.82 0.41 -2.36
CA LEU A 67 -7.43 1.68 -2.94
C LEU A 67 -6.20 1.52 -3.82
N GLU A 68 -5.98 2.47 -4.70
CA GLU A 68 -4.75 2.56 -5.48
C GLU A 68 -3.80 3.53 -4.77
N LEU A 69 -2.64 3.01 -4.39
CA LEU A 69 -1.57 3.76 -3.74
C LEU A 69 -0.42 3.97 -4.72
N GLN A 70 -0.02 5.21 -4.93
CA GLN A 70 1.18 5.58 -5.67
C GLN A 70 2.17 6.26 -4.72
N LEU A 71 3.42 5.77 -4.67
CA LEU A 71 4.54 6.56 -4.15
C LEU A 71 5.04 7.54 -5.21
N VAL A 72 5.54 8.69 -4.77
CA VAL A 72 6.08 9.71 -5.66
C VAL A 72 7.52 9.38 -6.06
N ASP A 73 8.32 8.89 -5.11
CA ASP A 73 9.73 8.54 -5.32
C ASP A 73 10.13 7.31 -4.49
N PRO A 74 10.52 6.20 -5.13
CA PRO A 74 10.41 5.92 -6.57
C PRO A 74 8.94 5.81 -7.01
N ALA A 75 8.65 6.35 -8.19
CA ALA A 75 7.29 6.36 -8.71
C ALA A 75 6.80 4.92 -8.99
N GLY A 76 5.61 4.59 -8.50
CA GLY A 76 5.00 3.29 -8.75
C GLY A 76 3.68 3.14 -7.99
N SER A 77 2.65 2.65 -8.68
CA SER A 77 1.33 2.45 -8.09
C SER A 77 1.01 0.97 -7.88
N ARG A 78 0.10 0.71 -6.96
CA ARG A 78 -0.39 -0.63 -6.60
C ARG A 78 -1.78 -0.56 -5.99
N ASN A 79 -2.50 -1.67 -6.06
CA ASN A 79 -3.68 -1.88 -5.24
C ASN A 79 -3.25 -2.33 -3.84
N THR A 80 -3.90 -1.82 -2.82
CA THR A 80 -3.69 -2.24 -1.44
C THR A 80 -4.99 -2.21 -0.66
N TRP A 81 -5.08 -3.04 0.36
CA TRP A 81 -6.15 -2.99 1.36
C TRP A 81 -6.10 -1.66 2.10
N LEU A 82 -7.22 -1.29 2.69
CA LEU A 82 -7.35 -0.10 3.51
C LEU A 82 -8.26 -0.36 4.71
N VAL A 83 -8.01 0.36 5.77
CA VAL A 83 -8.94 0.48 6.89
C VAL A 83 -9.08 1.94 7.28
N VAL A 84 -10.27 2.30 7.73
CA VAL A 84 -10.52 3.59 8.37
C VAL A 84 -10.58 3.35 9.88
N HIS A 85 -9.87 4.17 10.62
CA HIS A 85 -9.86 4.11 12.07
C HIS A 85 -9.76 5.53 12.64
N GLU A 86 -10.69 5.90 13.53
CA GLU A 86 -10.78 7.24 14.12
C GLU A 86 -10.76 8.38 13.06
N GLY A 87 -11.47 8.18 11.95
CA GLY A 87 -11.57 9.17 10.87
C GLY A 87 -10.30 9.32 10.03
N LYS A 88 -9.33 8.42 10.16
CA LYS A 88 -8.08 8.40 9.40
C LYS A 88 -7.98 7.17 8.52
N LEU A 89 -7.24 7.30 7.43
CA LEU A 89 -7.04 6.24 6.44
C LEU A 89 -5.70 5.54 6.65
N TYR A 90 -5.73 4.20 6.72
CA TYR A 90 -4.54 3.37 6.90
C TYR A 90 -4.44 2.29 5.84
N VAL A 91 -3.21 1.88 5.54
CA VAL A 91 -2.92 0.76 4.63
C VAL A 91 -2.02 -0.26 5.31
N PRO A 92 -2.38 -1.56 5.27
CA PRO A 92 -1.54 -2.64 5.78
C PRO A 92 -0.53 -3.09 4.74
N CYS A 93 0.62 -3.57 5.20
CA CYS A 93 1.59 -4.30 4.41
C CYS A 93 2.06 -5.55 5.15
N GLY A 94 1.64 -6.71 4.71
CA GLY A 94 2.06 -8.00 5.28
C GLY A 94 3.40 -8.52 4.73
N TYR A 95 3.94 -9.56 5.39
CA TYR A 95 5.15 -10.31 5.03
C TYR A 95 6.47 -9.53 5.16
N MET A 96 6.50 -8.46 5.97
CA MET A 96 7.70 -7.63 6.14
C MET A 96 8.81 -8.29 6.95
N ASP A 97 8.51 -9.32 7.75
CA ASP A 97 9.50 -10.08 8.52
C ASP A 97 10.24 -11.11 7.67
N SER A 98 9.65 -11.53 6.55
CA SER A 98 10.29 -12.47 5.65
C SER A 98 11.28 -11.75 4.71
N TRP A 99 12.44 -12.36 4.46
CA TRP A 99 13.39 -11.83 3.49
C TRP A 99 12.79 -11.72 2.06
N TRP A 100 11.91 -12.67 1.69
CA TRP A 100 11.16 -12.64 0.45
C TRP A 100 10.19 -11.46 0.40
N GLY A 101 9.46 -11.21 1.49
CA GLY A 101 8.53 -10.08 1.57
C GLY A 101 9.26 -8.75 1.37
N ARG A 102 10.42 -8.57 2.01
CA ARG A 102 11.25 -7.38 1.83
C ARG A 102 11.87 -7.27 0.44
N LEU A 103 12.24 -8.38 -0.18
CA LEU A 103 12.76 -8.38 -1.55
C LEU A 103 11.67 -8.01 -2.58
N TYR A 104 10.47 -8.53 -2.37
CA TYR A 104 9.34 -8.35 -3.29
C TYR A 104 8.57 -7.04 -3.05
N LYS A 105 8.39 -6.64 -1.79
CA LYS A 105 7.64 -5.45 -1.40
C LYS A 105 8.60 -4.34 -0.96
N GLN A 106 9.20 -3.64 -1.92
CA GLN A 106 10.12 -2.53 -1.64
C GLN A 106 9.37 -1.28 -1.15
N TRP A 107 8.10 -1.10 -1.54
CA TRP A 107 7.37 0.13 -1.31
C TRP A 107 7.26 0.57 0.17
N PRO A 108 7.17 -0.31 1.19
CA PRO A 108 7.12 0.16 2.57
C PRO A 108 8.45 0.76 3.04
N ILE A 109 9.56 0.25 2.48
CA ILE A 109 10.89 0.79 2.72
C ILE A 109 11.04 2.13 2.00
N ASP A 110 10.61 2.21 0.75
CA ASP A 110 10.58 3.44 -0.03
C ASP A 110 9.71 4.51 0.66
N ALA A 111 8.54 4.12 1.18
CA ALA A 111 7.65 5.01 1.92
C ALA A 111 8.27 5.55 3.23
N MET A 112 9.17 4.80 3.86
CA MET A 112 9.91 5.30 5.03
C MET A 112 10.98 6.32 4.63
N ASN A 113 11.54 6.22 3.43
CA ASN A 113 12.54 7.17 2.91
C ASN A 113 11.87 8.43 2.35
N ASP A 114 10.84 8.26 1.53
CA ASP A 114 9.99 9.34 1.01
C ASP A 114 8.51 8.91 1.07
N GLY A 115 7.83 9.36 2.10
CA GLY A 115 6.43 9.02 2.33
C GLY A 115 5.45 9.75 1.42
N ARG A 116 5.88 10.61 0.50
CA ARG A 116 4.96 11.31 -0.41
C ARG A 116 4.22 10.30 -1.28
N ALA A 117 2.91 10.38 -1.22
CA ALA A 117 2.03 9.45 -1.92
C ALA A 117 0.86 10.17 -2.58
N VAL A 118 0.25 9.52 -3.53
CA VAL A 118 -1.08 9.85 -4.06
C VAL A 118 -1.93 8.61 -3.90
N VAL A 119 -3.12 8.76 -3.38
CA VAL A 119 -4.12 7.67 -3.36
C VAL A 119 -5.25 8.00 -4.32
N ARG A 120 -5.78 6.95 -4.97
CA ARG A 120 -7.02 7.04 -5.73
C ARG A 120 -8.03 6.08 -5.10
N ILE A 121 -9.16 6.64 -4.69
CA ILE A 121 -10.25 5.91 -4.05
C ILE A 121 -11.58 6.48 -4.55
N ALA A 122 -12.51 5.61 -4.92
CA ALA A 122 -13.79 6.01 -5.50
C ALA A 122 -13.65 7.01 -6.67
N GLY A 123 -12.61 6.86 -7.51
CA GLY A 123 -12.35 7.72 -8.67
C GLY A 123 -11.78 9.11 -8.33
N LYS A 124 -11.52 9.42 -7.08
CA LYS A 124 -10.91 10.68 -6.63
C LYS A 124 -9.49 10.48 -6.15
N ARG A 125 -8.63 11.46 -6.39
CA ARG A 125 -7.22 11.44 -5.98
C ARG A 125 -7.00 12.37 -4.80
N TYR A 126 -6.14 11.93 -3.88
CA TYR A 126 -5.76 12.68 -2.69
C TYR A 126 -4.24 12.66 -2.53
N GLU A 127 -3.63 13.80 -2.32
CA GLU A 127 -2.21 13.87 -1.97
C GLU A 127 -2.02 13.51 -0.51
N ARG A 128 -1.16 12.52 -0.24
CA ARG A 128 -0.96 11.94 1.09
C ARG A 128 0.51 11.80 1.42
N LYS A 129 0.77 11.61 2.71
CA LYS A 129 2.05 11.18 3.23
C LYS A 129 1.86 9.86 3.98
N ALA A 130 2.51 8.81 3.50
CA ALA A 130 2.55 7.54 4.20
C ALA A 130 3.47 7.66 5.43
N VAL A 131 2.91 7.50 6.61
CA VAL A 131 3.61 7.58 7.89
C VAL A 131 3.47 6.24 8.59
N ARG A 132 4.60 5.60 8.92
CA ARG A 132 4.58 4.30 9.58
C ARG A 132 3.98 4.40 10.99
N VAL A 133 3.06 3.51 11.29
CA VAL A 133 2.49 3.34 12.63
C VAL A 133 3.49 2.58 13.49
N THR A 134 3.88 3.17 14.62
CA THR A 134 4.81 2.58 15.60
C THR A 134 4.19 2.41 16.99
N ASP A 135 3.01 2.99 17.21
CA ASP A 135 2.26 2.86 18.44
C ASP A 135 1.65 1.44 18.53
N PRO A 136 1.94 0.66 19.56
CA PRO A 136 1.41 -0.70 19.72
C PRO A 136 -0.11 -0.76 19.90
N GLU A 137 -0.72 0.18 20.61
CA GLU A 137 -2.17 0.17 20.84
C GLU A 137 -2.93 0.43 19.53
N LEU A 138 -2.49 1.42 18.78
CA LEU A 138 -3.02 1.71 17.45
C LEU A 138 -2.78 0.53 16.49
N PHE A 139 -1.58 -0.09 16.54
CA PHE A 139 -1.28 -1.26 15.72
C PHE A 139 -2.32 -2.37 15.93
N TRP A 140 -2.64 -2.70 17.18
CA TRP A 140 -3.60 -3.77 17.49
C TRP A 140 -5.02 -3.42 17.07
N SER A 141 -5.42 -2.17 17.23
CA SER A 141 -6.72 -1.68 16.75
C SER A 141 -6.84 -1.83 15.23
N LEU A 142 -5.79 -1.48 14.49
CA LEU A 142 -5.74 -1.63 13.05
C LEU A 142 -5.68 -3.10 12.60
N ALA A 143 -4.90 -3.93 13.29
CA ALA A 143 -4.81 -5.36 12.99
C ALA A 143 -6.17 -6.05 13.16
N LYS A 144 -6.88 -5.73 14.23
CA LYS A 144 -8.25 -6.21 14.47
C LYS A 144 -9.19 -5.74 13.34
N ALA A 145 -9.16 -4.46 12.98
CA ALA A 145 -10.00 -3.91 11.92
C ALA A 145 -9.73 -4.58 10.55
N VAL A 146 -8.45 -4.90 10.23
CA VAL A 146 -8.11 -5.66 9.02
C VAL A 146 -8.68 -7.06 9.05
N LEU A 147 -8.53 -7.78 10.17
CA LEU A 147 -9.08 -9.13 10.32
C LEU A 147 -10.59 -9.14 10.17
N GLU A 148 -11.28 -8.25 10.87
CA GLU A 148 -12.75 -8.16 10.81
C GLU A 148 -13.25 -7.83 9.39
N LYS A 149 -12.55 -6.96 8.67
CA LYS A 149 -12.94 -6.52 7.32
C LYS A 149 -12.64 -7.55 6.23
N TYR A 150 -11.46 -8.20 6.28
CA TYR A 150 -10.96 -9.01 5.16
C TYR A 150 -10.89 -10.50 5.45
N LEU A 151 -10.83 -10.90 6.72
CA LEU A 151 -10.64 -12.28 7.16
C LEU A 151 -11.54 -12.59 8.37
N PRO A 152 -12.87 -12.38 8.26
CA PRO A 152 -13.76 -12.51 9.40
C PRO A 152 -13.75 -13.91 10.06
N GLU A 153 -13.54 -14.97 9.27
CA GLU A 153 -13.43 -16.33 9.79
C GLU A 153 -12.14 -16.54 10.62
N GLU A 154 -11.06 -15.83 10.28
CA GLU A 154 -9.80 -15.89 11.03
C GLU A 154 -9.79 -14.94 12.24
N ALA A 155 -10.63 -13.90 12.23
CA ALA A 155 -10.72 -12.94 13.33
C ALA A 155 -11.15 -13.61 14.64
N GLU A 156 -12.09 -14.55 14.57
CA GLU A 156 -12.55 -15.34 15.73
C GLU A 156 -11.47 -16.32 16.23
N ALA A 157 -10.71 -16.93 15.29
CA ALA A 157 -9.73 -17.96 15.63
C ALA A 157 -8.41 -17.39 16.20
N ARG A 158 -8.07 -16.13 15.88
CA ARG A 158 -6.78 -15.52 16.20
C ARG A 158 -6.82 -14.43 17.26
N SER A 159 -7.95 -14.19 17.88
CA SER A 159 -8.11 -13.16 18.92
C SER A 159 -7.07 -13.26 20.05
N ASP A 160 -6.62 -14.48 20.36
CA ASP A 160 -5.70 -14.77 21.45
C ASP A 160 -4.22 -14.90 21.00
N GLU A 161 -3.95 -15.03 19.70
CA GLU A 161 -2.60 -15.26 19.16
C GLU A 161 -1.84 -13.97 18.80
N LEU A 162 -2.51 -12.85 18.69
CA LEU A 162 -1.92 -11.57 18.33
C LEU A 162 -1.16 -10.94 19.53
N SER A 163 -0.09 -11.57 19.96
CA SER A 163 0.62 -11.18 21.18
C SER A 163 1.74 -10.14 21.00
N SER A 164 2.20 -9.86 19.77
CA SER A 164 3.25 -8.88 19.53
C SER A 164 3.22 -8.33 18.10
N PRO A 165 3.32 -7.00 17.90
CA PRO A 165 3.42 -6.39 16.56
C PRO A 165 4.60 -6.91 15.76
N GLU A 166 5.71 -7.20 16.43
CA GLU A 166 6.95 -7.67 15.81
C GLU A 166 6.82 -9.08 15.23
N SER A 167 5.92 -9.90 15.78
CA SER A 167 5.73 -11.29 15.36
C SER A 167 4.78 -11.48 14.17
N THR A 168 4.05 -10.43 13.78
CA THR A 168 3.03 -10.54 12.72
C THR A 168 3.55 -10.33 11.31
N GLY A 169 4.73 -9.72 11.16
CA GLY A 169 5.27 -9.33 9.85
C GLY A 169 4.38 -8.32 9.11
N VAL A 170 3.48 -7.65 9.81
CA VAL A 170 2.59 -6.64 9.24
C VAL A 170 3.07 -5.25 9.65
N TRP A 171 3.11 -4.33 8.69
CA TRP A 171 3.32 -2.92 8.92
C TRP A 171 2.06 -2.15 8.54
N PHE A 172 1.77 -1.09 9.27
CA PHE A 172 0.70 -0.16 8.94
C PHE A 172 1.30 1.21 8.62
N PHE A 173 0.67 1.89 7.66
CA PHE A 173 0.96 3.27 7.32
C PHE A 173 -0.31 4.11 7.37
N GLU A 174 -0.28 5.19 8.16
CA GLU A 174 -1.29 6.26 8.07
C GLU A 174 -1.07 7.01 6.75
N LEU A 175 -2.13 7.24 6.01
CA LEU A 175 -2.13 8.10 4.84
C LEU A 175 -2.53 9.52 5.26
N ALA A 176 -1.61 10.19 5.95
CA ALA A 176 -1.81 11.54 6.47
C ALA A 176 -1.90 12.60 5.36
N PRO A 177 -2.56 13.74 5.57
CA PRO A 177 -2.57 14.84 4.61
C PRO A 177 -1.16 15.30 4.25
N ARG A 178 -0.90 15.54 2.95
CA ARG A 178 0.35 16.13 2.52
C ARG A 178 0.29 17.64 2.74
N GLY A 179 1.05 18.16 3.70
CA GLY A 179 1.11 19.58 4.03
C GLY A 179 0.20 20.03 5.17
N GLY A 180 -0.48 19.12 5.86
CA GLY A 180 -1.11 19.40 7.14
C GLY A 180 -0.03 19.65 8.21
N ALA A 181 -0.14 20.77 8.93
CA ALA A 181 0.64 20.99 10.15
C ALA A 181 0.38 19.80 11.09
N ALA A 182 1.44 19.26 11.70
CA ALA A 182 1.30 18.29 12.78
C ALA A 182 0.25 18.82 13.78
N PRO A 183 -0.62 17.96 14.35
CA PRO A 183 -1.54 18.37 15.41
C PRO A 183 -0.72 19.08 16.47
N GLY A 184 -1.11 20.32 16.76
CA GLY A 184 -0.33 21.28 17.51
C GLY A 184 0.20 20.72 18.84
N THR A 185 1.50 20.76 19.01
CA THR A 185 2.09 20.92 20.33
C THR A 185 1.57 22.23 20.90
N SER A 186 0.54 22.15 21.74
CA SER A 186 0.15 23.26 22.59
C SER A 186 1.35 23.58 23.46
N SER A 187 2.10 24.63 23.14
CA SER A 187 3.05 25.24 24.05
C SER A 187 2.29 25.65 25.31
N PRO A 188 2.71 25.24 26.51
CA PRO A 188 2.19 25.86 27.73
C PRO A 188 2.72 27.30 27.75
N GLY A 189 1.79 28.25 27.66
CA GLY A 189 2.06 29.66 27.78
C GLY A 189 2.71 29.98 29.13
N SER A 190 3.66 30.83 29.02
CA SER A 190 4.31 31.56 30.12
C SER A 190 3.34 32.36 30.95
#